data_cfe2b5574a06c21ff8ec361893ed60a3
#
_entry.id   cfe2b5574a06c21ff8ec361893ed60a3
#
_cell.length_a   1.000
_cell.length_b   1.000
_cell.length_c   1.000
_cell.angle_alpha   90.00
_cell.angle_beta   90.00
_cell.angle_gamma   90.00
#
_symmetry.space_group_name_H-M   'P 1'
#
loop_
_entity.id
_entity.type
_entity.pdbx_description
1 polymer ?
#
loop_
_entity_poly.entity_id
_entity_poly.type
_entity_poly.pdbx_seq_one_letter_code
_entity_poly.pdbx_strand_id
1 'polypeptide(L)'
;MSDAGRALVDAAEAFEVERHDPYKDYTDLALALDSVRRRWPGAEVVATCATGGRPDMALSVLGLLANYKDAPVWFAEDETTARILHEGESWTIEGAEGKTFSIIAIAPNTEVSEHGLEWELDHSSLGLLADTGISNIVRSTAKIEVHTGTAIAYLLHQGFIGTADKNNRS
;
A
#
# COMPACT_ATOMS: atom_id res chain seq x y z
N MET A 1 8.65 16.09 -11.65
CA MET A 1 7.63 16.22 -12.72
C MET A 1 8.37 16.53 -14.02
N SER A 2 8.04 15.85 -15.13
CA SER A 2 8.64 16.12 -16.45
C SER A 2 8.22 17.50 -17.01
N ASP A 3 8.99 18.05 -17.94
CA ASP A 3 8.65 19.33 -18.59
C ASP A 3 7.30 19.25 -19.32
N ALA A 4 6.97 18.10 -19.92
CA ALA A 4 5.67 17.86 -20.52
C ALA A 4 4.52 17.86 -19.50
N GLY A 5 4.73 17.25 -18.33
CA GLY A 5 3.77 17.29 -17.22
C GLY A 5 3.57 18.71 -16.68
N ARG A 6 4.65 19.49 -16.62
CA ARG A 6 4.60 20.89 -16.20
C ARG A 6 3.78 21.75 -17.18
N ALA A 7 4.00 21.56 -18.48
CA ALA A 7 3.24 22.27 -19.51
C ALA A 7 1.74 21.93 -19.50
N LEU A 8 1.38 20.67 -19.23
CA LEU A 8 -0.02 20.25 -19.08
C LEU A 8 -0.70 20.91 -17.89
N VAL A 9 -0.02 20.97 -16.74
CA VAL A 9 -0.54 21.63 -15.53
C VAL A 9 -0.68 23.13 -15.74
N ASP A 10 0.30 23.77 -16.41
CA ASP A 10 0.28 25.21 -16.68
C ASP A 10 -0.83 25.60 -17.67
N ALA A 11 -1.23 24.68 -18.56
CA ALA A 11 -2.32 24.87 -19.53
C ALA A 11 -3.72 24.58 -18.96
N ALA A 12 -3.83 23.97 -17.77
CA ALA A 12 -5.10 23.56 -17.19
C ALA A 12 -5.67 24.66 -16.30
N GLU A 13 -6.61 25.44 -16.82
CA GLU A 13 -7.37 26.46 -16.05
C GLU A 13 -8.28 25.83 -14.95
N ALA A 14 -8.50 24.52 -15.00
CA ALA A 14 -9.43 23.79 -14.11
C ALA A 14 -8.77 23.32 -12.79
N PHE A 15 -7.45 23.50 -12.60
CA PHE A 15 -6.73 22.99 -11.44
C PHE A 15 -6.11 24.13 -10.62
N GLU A 16 -6.23 24.02 -9.32
CA GLU A 16 -5.44 24.84 -8.40
C GLU A 16 -4.02 24.27 -8.31
N VAL A 17 -3.02 25.08 -8.61
CA VAL A 17 -1.60 24.69 -8.64
C VAL A 17 -0.87 25.32 -7.47
N GLU A 18 -0.38 24.48 -6.55
CA GLU A 18 0.56 24.92 -5.52
C GLU A 18 2.00 24.84 -6.06
N ARG A 19 2.72 25.95 -6.04
CA ARG A 19 4.12 26.01 -6.48
C ARG A 19 5.03 26.13 -5.28
N HIS A 20 6.02 25.23 -5.23
CA HIS A 20 7.03 25.20 -4.18
C HIS A 20 8.42 25.41 -4.75
N ASP A 21 9.35 25.89 -3.92
CA ASP A 21 10.76 26.03 -4.28
C ASP A 21 11.33 24.65 -4.67
N PRO A 22 11.98 24.49 -5.83
CA PRO A 22 12.62 23.24 -6.22
C PRO A 22 13.78 22.80 -5.30
N TYR A 23 14.36 23.73 -4.53
CA TYR A 23 15.44 23.47 -3.55
C TYR A 23 14.93 23.23 -2.12
N LYS A 24 13.65 22.89 -1.98
CA LYS A 24 13.04 22.56 -0.68
C LYS A 24 13.54 21.22 -0.12
N ASP A 25 13.47 21.05 1.20
CA ASP A 25 13.87 19.85 1.92
C ASP A 25 12.82 18.70 1.87
N TYR A 26 11.66 18.95 1.26
CA TYR A 26 10.54 18.00 1.20
C TYR A 26 10.26 17.52 -0.22
N THR A 27 9.86 16.24 -0.34
CA THR A 27 9.39 15.69 -1.61
C THR A 27 8.03 16.27 -2.01
N ASP A 28 7.69 16.20 -3.29
CA ASP A 28 6.38 16.66 -3.79
C ASP A 28 5.24 15.88 -3.13
N LEU A 29 5.42 14.58 -2.87
CA LEU A 29 4.44 13.76 -2.15
C LEU A 29 4.24 14.24 -0.70
N ALA A 30 5.33 14.56 0.01
CA ALA A 30 5.22 15.05 1.38
C ALA A 30 4.40 16.35 1.46
N LEU A 31 4.62 17.26 0.50
CA LEU A 31 3.86 18.51 0.40
C LEU A 31 2.40 18.27 -0.01
N ALA A 32 2.15 17.32 -0.91
CA ALA A 32 0.79 16.94 -1.29
C ALA A 32 0.01 16.37 -0.10
N LEU A 33 0.62 15.49 0.70
CA LEU A 33 0.00 14.93 1.91
C LEU A 33 -0.29 16.01 2.96
N ASP A 34 0.63 16.96 3.14
CA ASP A 34 0.41 18.09 4.04
C ASP A 34 -0.73 19.00 3.53
N SER A 35 -0.84 19.23 2.24
CA SER A 35 -1.95 19.97 1.64
C SER A 35 -3.28 19.24 1.83
N VAL A 36 -3.33 17.91 1.63
CA VAL A 36 -4.53 17.08 1.89
C VAL A 36 -4.95 17.20 3.35
N ARG A 37 -4.00 17.05 4.28
CA ARG A 37 -4.25 17.17 5.73
C ARG A 37 -4.90 18.49 6.10
N ARG A 38 -4.42 19.59 5.52
CA ARG A 38 -4.94 20.94 5.81
C ARG A 38 -6.31 21.19 5.20
N ARG A 39 -6.54 20.72 3.97
CA ARG A 39 -7.75 21.04 3.20
C ARG A 39 -8.89 20.06 3.46
N TRP A 40 -8.57 18.79 3.66
CA TRP A 40 -9.53 17.70 3.84
C TRP A 40 -9.14 16.78 4.99
N PRO A 41 -9.22 17.25 6.24
CA PRO A 41 -8.88 16.45 7.41
C PRO A 41 -9.67 15.13 7.43
N GLY A 42 -8.99 14.00 7.59
CA GLY A 42 -9.61 12.67 7.61
C GLY A 42 -10.00 12.10 6.24
N ALA A 43 -9.65 12.77 5.15
CA ALA A 43 -9.89 12.22 3.81
C ALA A 43 -9.00 10.99 3.56
N GLU A 44 -9.62 9.92 3.06
CA GLU A 44 -8.92 8.73 2.60
C GLU A 44 -7.92 9.08 1.48
N VAL A 45 -6.73 8.52 1.56
CA VAL A 45 -5.66 8.75 0.58
C VAL A 45 -5.49 7.51 -0.29
N VAL A 46 -5.59 7.67 -1.60
CA VAL A 46 -5.25 6.63 -2.58
C VAL A 46 -4.04 7.09 -3.38
N ALA A 47 -2.90 6.44 -3.17
CA ALA A 47 -1.68 6.69 -3.92
C ALA A 47 -1.66 5.83 -5.19
N THR A 48 -1.48 6.45 -6.35
CA THR A 48 -1.34 5.79 -7.65
C THR A 48 -0.03 6.19 -8.30
N CYS A 49 0.59 5.28 -9.07
CA CYS A 49 1.89 5.50 -9.71
C CYS A 49 2.99 5.96 -8.74
N ALA A 50 2.88 5.50 -7.48
CA ALA A 50 3.70 6.00 -6.39
C ALA A 50 5.00 5.21 -6.20
N THR A 51 5.04 3.94 -6.64
CA THR A 51 6.16 3.02 -6.37
C THR A 51 7.01 2.70 -7.60
N GLY A 52 6.73 3.30 -8.76
CA GLY A 52 7.48 3.09 -10.00
C GLY A 52 8.84 3.81 -10.06
N GLY A 53 9.76 3.26 -10.85
CA GLY A 53 11.02 3.91 -11.24
C GLY A 53 12.18 3.70 -10.27
N ARG A 54 12.51 4.67 -9.43
CA ARG A 54 13.65 4.64 -8.53
C ARG A 54 13.34 3.89 -7.24
N PRO A 55 14.08 2.81 -6.88
CA PRO A 55 13.81 2.00 -5.68
C PRO A 55 13.94 2.78 -4.36
N ASP A 56 14.87 3.74 -4.28
CA ASP A 56 15.04 4.61 -3.13
C ASP A 56 13.81 5.53 -2.92
N MET A 57 13.24 6.01 -4.00
CA MET A 57 12.01 6.81 -3.96
C MET A 57 10.81 5.94 -3.54
N ALA A 58 10.68 4.72 -4.06
CA ALA A 58 9.62 3.81 -3.66
C ALA A 58 9.65 3.53 -2.15
N LEU A 59 10.83 3.27 -1.58
CA LEU A 59 10.99 3.09 -0.13
C LEU A 59 10.63 4.36 0.65
N SER A 60 11.04 5.53 0.16
CA SER A 60 10.70 6.82 0.78
C SER A 60 9.19 7.10 0.76
N VAL A 61 8.51 6.76 -0.35
CA VAL A 61 7.05 6.87 -0.49
C VAL A 61 6.35 5.99 0.56
N LEU A 62 6.77 4.74 0.70
CA LEU A 62 6.22 3.84 1.73
C LEU A 62 6.39 4.44 3.14
N GLY A 63 7.57 4.98 3.44
CA GLY A 63 7.84 5.62 4.73
C GLY A 63 6.95 6.85 4.98
N LEU A 64 6.76 7.70 3.97
CA LEU A 64 5.89 8.88 4.07
C LEU A 64 4.44 8.48 4.33
N LEU A 65 3.93 7.51 3.58
CA LEU A 65 2.54 7.05 3.69
C LEU A 65 2.31 6.27 4.99
N ALA A 66 3.30 5.48 5.46
CA ALA A 66 3.23 4.80 6.75
C ALA A 66 3.22 5.76 7.95
N ASN A 67 3.75 6.95 7.78
CA ASN A 67 3.68 8.00 8.81
C ASN A 67 2.43 8.89 8.71
N TYR A 68 1.61 8.73 7.66
CA TYR A 68 0.35 9.44 7.52
C TYR A 68 -0.76 8.71 8.30
N LYS A 69 -1.03 9.17 9.53
CA LYS A 69 -1.95 8.52 10.49
C LYS A 69 -3.31 9.21 10.58
N ASP A 70 -3.56 10.21 9.77
CA ASP A 70 -4.79 11.02 9.89
C ASP A 70 -5.99 10.38 9.18
N ALA A 71 -5.76 9.43 8.28
CA ALA A 71 -6.79 8.72 7.53
C ALA A 71 -6.25 7.43 6.91
N PRO A 72 -7.13 6.51 6.44
CA PRO A 72 -6.72 5.31 5.72
C PRO A 72 -5.89 5.65 4.48
N VAL A 73 -4.82 4.87 4.27
CA VAL A 73 -3.94 5.01 3.11
C VAL A 73 -3.93 3.74 2.29
N TRP A 74 -4.20 3.90 1.01
CA TRP A 74 -4.22 2.86 0.01
C TRP A 74 -3.18 3.11 -1.09
N PHE A 75 -2.73 2.01 -1.69
CA PHE A 75 -2.07 2.03 -2.99
C PHE A 75 -2.96 1.32 -4.00
N ALA A 76 -3.09 1.91 -5.19
CA ALA A 76 -3.76 1.27 -6.31
C ALA A 76 -2.84 1.39 -7.52
N GLU A 77 -2.14 0.30 -7.83
CA GLU A 77 -1.20 0.23 -8.94
C GLU A 77 -1.46 -1.03 -9.76
N ASP A 78 -1.72 -0.85 -11.06
CA ASP A 78 -1.95 -1.91 -12.03
C ASP A 78 -2.83 -3.06 -11.48
N GLU A 79 -2.19 -4.18 -11.15
CA GLU A 79 -2.86 -5.39 -10.66
C GLU A 79 -2.68 -5.59 -9.15
N THR A 80 -2.42 -4.52 -8.41
CA THR A 80 -2.19 -4.58 -6.97
C THR A 80 -3.00 -3.51 -6.24
N THR A 81 -3.71 -3.93 -5.21
CA THR A 81 -4.25 -3.03 -4.18
C THR A 81 -3.49 -3.28 -2.89
N ALA A 82 -3.01 -2.23 -2.26
CA ALA A 82 -2.39 -2.36 -0.95
C ALA A 82 -2.98 -1.36 0.04
N ARG A 83 -2.93 -1.71 1.31
CA ARG A 83 -3.37 -0.86 2.41
C ARG A 83 -2.33 -0.82 3.51
N ILE A 84 -2.05 0.37 4.02
CA ILE A 84 -1.32 0.54 5.27
C ILE A 84 -2.32 0.39 6.41
N LEU A 85 -2.01 -0.47 7.36
CA LEU A 85 -2.80 -0.73 8.55
C LEU A 85 -1.98 -0.37 9.78
N HIS A 86 -2.54 0.49 10.61
CA HIS A 86 -1.99 0.84 11.91
C HIS A 86 -2.64 0.03 13.03
N GLU A 87 -2.09 0.15 14.22
CA GLU A 87 -2.64 -0.46 15.43
C GLU A 87 -4.15 -0.21 15.57
N GLY A 88 -4.92 -1.26 15.78
CA GLY A 88 -6.37 -1.25 15.88
C GLY A 88 -7.13 -1.21 14.56
N GLU A 89 -6.44 -1.11 13.43
CA GLU A 89 -7.08 -1.14 12.11
C GLU A 89 -7.25 -2.56 11.56
N SER A 90 -8.24 -2.70 10.66
CA SER A 90 -8.51 -3.95 9.98
C SER A 90 -8.88 -3.72 8.50
N TRP A 91 -8.68 -4.77 7.70
CA TRP A 91 -9.11 -4.83 6.30
C TRP A 91 -9.88 -6.12 6.04
N THR A 92 -11.12 -5.98 5.60
CA THR A 92 -11.93 -7.12 5.13
C THR A 92 -11.87 -7.18 3.61
N ILE A 93 -11.55 -8.34 3.05
CA ILE A 93 -11.38 -8.61 1.63
C ILE A 93 -12.42 -9.64 1.22
N GLU A 94 -13.31 -9.26 0.30
CA GLU A 94 -14.38 -10.10 -0.24
C GLU A 94 -14.19 -10.36 -1.73
N GLY A 95 -14.63 -11.51 -2.21
CA GLY A 95 -14.63 -11.86 -3.65
C GLY A 95 -13.22 -11.96 -4.26
N ALA A 96 -12.21 -12.30 -3.45
CA ALA A 96 -10.82 -12.40 -3.86
C ALA A 96 -10.25 -13.82 -3.76
N GLU A 97 -11.12 -14.84 -3.70
CA GLU A 97 -10.69 -16.23 -3.56
C GLU A 97 -9.71 -16.64 -4.67
N GLY A 98 -8.63 -17.29 -4.30
CA GLY A 98 -7.55 -17.71 -5.19
C GLY A 98 -6.52 -16.64 -5.51
N LYS A 99 -6.74 -15.39 -5.09
CA LYS A 99 -5.75 -14.32 -5.26
C LYS A 99 -4.63 -14.42 -4.23
N THR A 100 -3.48 -13.90 -4.62
CA THR A 100 -2.31 -13.82 -3.72
C THR A 100 -2.47 -12.63 -2.77
N PHE A 101 -2.21 -12.88 -1.52
CA PHE A 101 -2.17 -11.88 -0.45
C PHE A 101 -0.79 -11.87 0.21
N SER A 102 -0.35 -10.71 0.65
CA SER A 102 0.88 -10.58 1.44
C SER A 102 0.73 -9.49 2.49
N ILE A 103 1.32 -9.70 3.67
CA ILE A 103 1.46 -8.68 4.69
C ILE A 103 2.93 -8.55 5.10
N ILE A 104 3.38 -7.33 5.30
CA ILE A 104 4.75 -7.02 5.69
C ILE A 104 4.73 -6.01 6.84
N ALA A 105 5.36 -6.36 7.95
CA ALA A 105 5.57 -5.41 9.04
C ALA A 105 6.53 -4.29 8.61
N ILE A 106 6.10 -3.03 8.73
CA ILE A 106 6.90 -1.84 8.42
C ILE A 106 7.21 -1.01 9.66
N ALA A 107 6.84 -1.51 10.84
CA ALA A 107 7.24 -1.00 12.14
C ALA A 107 7.71 -2.15 13.05
N PRO A 108 8.57 -1.90 14.05
CA PRO A 108 8.92 -2.92 15.04
C PRO A 108 7.70 -3.29 15.90
N ASN A 109 7.75 -4.49 16.49
CA ASN A 109 6.71 -5.02 17.38
C ASN A 109 5.31 -5.07 16.72
N THR A 110 5.26 -5.38 15.43
CA THR A 110 3.99 -5.53 14.73
C THR A 110 3.42 -6.92 15.00
N GLU A 111 2.18 -6.96 15.47
CA GLU A 111 1.40 -8.17 15.73
C GLU A 111 0.11 -8.13 14.92
N VAL A 112 -0.20 -9.24 14.25
CA VAL A 112 -1.34 -9.34 13.33
C VAL A 112 -2.15 -10.62 13.53
N SER A 113 -3.41 -10.58 13.12
CA SER A 113 -4.23 -11.76 12.85
C SER A 113 -4.71 -11.75 11.39
N GLU A 114 -4.71 -12.92 10.77
CA GLU A 114 -5.15 -13.16 9.41
C GLU A 114 -6.09 -14.36 9.37
N HIS A 115 -7.32 -14.16 8.93
CA HIS A 115 -8.33 -15.20 8.78
C HIS A 115 -8.85 -15.25 7.35
N GLY A 116 -9.32 -16.44 6.92
CA GLY A 116 -9.82 -16.64 5.56
C GLY A 116 -8.73 -16.82 4.50
N LEU A 117 -7.51 -17.04 4.92
CA LEU A 117 -6.35 -17.33 4.09
C LEU A 117 -5.94 -18.80 4.19
N GLU A 118 -5.05 -19.27 3.30
CA GLU A 118 -4.50 -20.63 3.34
C GLU A 118 -3.70 -20.89 4.60
N TRP A 119 -2.87 -19.93 5.00
CA TRP A 119 -2.08 -19.95 6.22
C TRP A 119 -2.55 -18.81 7.11
N GLU A 120 -3.35 -19.15 8.11
CA GLU A 120 -3.89 -18.18 9.06
C GLU A 120 -2.86 -17.83 10.13
N LEU A 121 -2.95 -16.60 10.60
CA LEU A 121 -2.17 -16.12 11.74
C LEU A 121 -3.14 -15.68 12.84
N ASP A 122 -2.79 -15.97 14.08
CA ASP A 122 -3.55 -15.52 15.25
C ASP A 122 -2.57 -14.87 16.23
N HIS A 123 -2.76 -13.57 16.49
CA HIS A 123 -1.88 -12.78 17.35
C HIS A 123 -0.38 -13.03 17.12
N SER A 124 0.01 -13.10 15.85
CA SER A 124 1.36 -13.48 15.45
C SER A 124 2.25 -12.27 15.28
N SER A 125 3.43 -12.31 15.92
CA SER A 125 4.44 -11.26 15.75
C SER A 125 5.15 -11.40 14.40
N LEU A 126 5.15 -10.32 13.63
CA LEU A 126 5.90 -10.23 12.37
C LEU A 126 7.23 -9.52 12.59
N GLY A 127 8.31 -10.10 12.05
CA GLY A 127 9.61 -9.42 11.97
C GLY A 127 9.54 -8.20 11.05
N LEU A 128 10.22 -7.12 11.44
CA LEU A 128 10.31 -5.92 10.62
C LEU A 128 10.92 -6.24 9.24
N LEU A 129 10.17 -5.96 8.16
CA LEU A 129 10.55 -6.25 6.78
C LEU A 129 10.94 -7.72 6.53
N ALA A 130 10.42 -8.64 7.36
CA ALA A 130 10.64 -10.07 7.17
C ALA A 130 9.68 -10.64 6.13
N ASP A 131 10.00 -11.82 5.63
CA ASP A 131 9.26 -12.54 4.60
C ASP A 131 8.12 -13.42 5.16
N THR A 132 7.91 -13.43 6.47
CA THR A 132 6.77 -14.08 7.10
C THR A 132 5.48 -13.34 6.73
N GLY A 133 4.49 -14.04 6.18
CA GLY A 133 3.21 -13.46 5.77
C GLY A 133 3.15 -13.06 4.30
N ILE A 134 4.16 -13.38 3.48
CA ILE A 134 4.12 -13.15 2.03
C ILE A 134 3.59 -14.36 1.25
N SER A 135 3.00 -14.09 0.06
CA SER A 135 2.53 -15.10 -0.89
C SER A 135 1.47 -16.07 -0.33
N ASN A 136 0.64 -15.61 0.58
CA ASN A 136 -0.53 -16.33 1.07
C ASN A 136 -1.64 -16.35 0.00
N ILE A 137 -2.67 -17.17 0.17
CA ILE A 137 -3.77 -17.32 -0.79
C ILE A 137 -5.09 -17.07 -0.08
N VAL A 138 -5.93 -16.20 -0.64
CA VAL A 138 -7.29 -15.96 -0.16
C VAL A 138 -8.15 -17.21 -0.41
N ARG A 139 -8.79 -17.73 0.65
CA ARG A 139 -9.65 -18.93 0.58
C ARG A 139 -11.13 -18.64 0.77
N SER A 140 -11.43 -17.57 1.48
CA SER A 140 -12.81 -17.09 1.70
C SER A 140 -12.77 -15.58 1.92
N THR A 141 -13.83 -14.98 2.44
CA THR A 141 -13.75 -13.61 2.98
C THR A 141 -12.58 -13.55 3.96
N ALA A 142 -11.55 -12.77 3.63
CA ALA A 142 -10.38 -12.63 4.47
C ALA A 142 -10.53 -11.41 5.39
N LYS A 143 -10.10 -11.57 6.65
CA LYS A 143 -10.03 -10.48 7.63
C LYS A 143 -8.63 -10.37 8.16
N ILE A 144 -8.06 -9.19 8.02
CA ILE A 144 -6.70 -8.86 8.45
C ILE A 144 -6.81 -7.83 9.55
N GLU A 145 -6.15 -8.03 10.68
CA GLU A 145 -6.17 -7.13 11.83
C GLU A 145 -4.75 -6.85 12.31
N VAL A 146 -4.43 -5.59 12.56
CA VAL A 146 -3.17 -5.17 13.17
C VAL A 146 -3.42 -4.84 14.64
N HIS A 147 -2.89 -5.64 15.55
CA HIS A 147 -3.08 -5.46 16.99
C HIS A 147 -2.10 -4.46 17.58
N THR A 148 -0.84 -4.47 17.11
CA THR A 148 0.19 -3.50 17.47
C THR A 148 1.06 -3.18 16.27
N GLY A 149 1.71 -2.02 16.26
CA GLY A 149 2.65 -1.62 15.22
C GLY A 149 2.00 -1.10 13.94
N THR A 150 2.61 -1.40 12.81
CA THR A 150 2.13 -0.98 11.47
C THR A 150 2.57 -2.00 10.43
N ALA A 151 1.65 -2.39 9.57
CA ALA A 151 1.90 -3.29 8.46
C ALA A 151 1.39 -2.69 7.14
N ILE A 152 1.97 -3.14 6.04
CA ILE A 152 1.40 -2.95 4.72
C ILE A 152 0.90 -4.31 4.20
N ALA A 153 -0.36 -4.34 3.80
CA ALA A 153 -1.04 -5.51 3.26
C ALA A 153 -1.28 -5.32 1.77
N TYR A 154 -0.98 -6.35 0.98
CA TYR A 154 -1.09 -6.35 -0.49
C TYR A 154 -2.08 -7.42 -0.95
N LEU A 155 -3.01 -7.06 -1.81
CA LEU A 155 -3.81 -7.98 -2.60
C LEU A 155 -3.38 -7.88 -4.06
N LEU A 156 -2.87 -8.99 -4.60
CA LEU A 156 -2.48 -9.09 -6.00
C LEU A 156 -3.67 -9.63 -6.80
N HIS A 157 -4.14 -8.88 -7.79
CA HIS A 157 -5.30 -9.24 -8.60
C HIS A 157 -5.00 -10.34 -9.62
N GLN A 158 -3.73 -10.59 -9.93
CA GLN A 158 -3.32 -11.80 -10.64
C GLN A 158 -3.30 -13.00 -9.69
N GLY A 159 -3.74 -14.15 -10.18
CA GLY A 159 -3.61 -15.42 -9.45
C GLY A 159 -2.12 -15.80 -9.28
N PHE A 160 -1.84 -16.65 -8.28
CA PHE A 160 -0.50 -17.17 -8.03
C PHE A 160 0.09 -17.82 -9.30
N ILE A 161 1.16 -17.23 -9.85
CA ILE A 161 1.89 -17.76 -11.02
C ILE A 161 2.77 -18.97 -10.58
N GLY A 162 2.28 -19.82 -9.72
CA GLY A 162 3.03 -20.96 -9.18
C GLY A 162 2.51 -22.36 -9.56
N THR A 163 1.39 -22.44 -10.23
CA THR A 163 0.91 -23.68 -10.83
C THR A 163 1.24 -23.72 -12.32
N ALA A 164 2.52 -23.88 -12.65
CA ALA A 164 2.87 -24.40 -13.95
C ALA A 164 2.12 -25.73 -14.11
N ASP A 165 1.22 -25.76 -15.07
CA ASP A 165 0.41 -26.89 -15.47
C ASP A 165 1.29 -28.13 -15.61
N LYS A 166 1.22 -29.07 -14.66
CA LYS A 166 1.96 -30.33 -14.68
C LYS A 166 1.41 -31.31 -15.72
N ASN A 167 0.41 -30.87 -16.49
CA ASN A 167 -0.31 -31.76 -17.45
C ASN A 167 0.13 -31.64 -18.91
N ASN A 168 1.24 -30.97 -19.22
CA ASN A 168 1.71 -30.95 -20.63
C ASN A 168 3.10 -31.57 -20.80
N ARG A 169 3.25 -32.83 -20.38
CA ARG A 169 4.31 -33.76 -20.85
C ARG A 169 3.68 -35.09 -21.12
N SER A 170 3.18 -35.22 -22.34
CA SER A 170 2.99 -36.51 -23.02
C SER A 170 3.74 -36.47 -24.34
#